data_7cf737781b8eb52120826ea75e1e9659
#
_entry.id   7cf737781b8eb52120826ea75e1e9659
#
_cell.length_a   1.000
_cell.length_b   1.000
_cell.length_c   1.000
_cell.angle_alpha   90.00
_cell.angle_beta   90.00
_cell.angle_gamma   90.00
#
_symmetry.space_group_name_H-M   'P 1'
#
loop_
_entity.id
_entity.type
_entity.pdbx_description
1 polymer ?
#
loop_
_entity_poly.entity_id
_entity_poly.type
_entity_poly.pdbx_seq_one_letter_code
_entity_poly.pdbx_strand_id
1 'polypeptide(L)'
;MLCSSARMWVFWALLLGTSPALAGPPYLTDDPEPTDYQHFEIYNFTNGTATRADTSGEAGVDINYGGAPNLQLTATIPAAYSLANSGPMVGGLGSVEVAAKYRFLTQQQVGLDVAVFPRVFLPSGSSNVGERHASYLLPLWMQKDWGPWSAFGGGGCEINRGGDSEDFCETGLVVTRQIVPNLHVGLEIFHQTADTKGGLPTTSIGAGFHYDVNDTFHLLGYLGRGIQNADETDRLNWYAAVLVTF
;
A
#
# COMPACT_ATOMS: atom_id res chain seq x y z
N MET A 1 17.24 -68.98 15.21
CA MET A 1 16.04 -68.20 15.38
C MET A 1 16.45 -66.74 15.72
N LEU A 2 16.56 -65.89 14.74
CA LEU A 2 16.93 -64.50 14.94
C LEU A 2 15.73 -63.66 14.44
N CYS A 3 15.03 -63.01 15.37
CA CYS A 3 13.89 -62.13 15.11
C CYS A 3 14.42 -60.75 14.87
N SER A 4 14.37 -60.29 13.62
CA SER A 4 14.74 -58.95 13.21
C SER A 4 13.53 -58.02 13.40
N SER A 5 13.61 -57.10 14.36
CA SER A 5 12.62 -56.03 14.54
C SER A 5 12.90 -54.85 13.62
N ALA A 6 12.12 -54.71 12.56
CA ALA A 6 12.13 -53.56 11.68
C ALA A 6 11.54 -52.36 12.43
N ARG A 7 12.36 -51.36 12.73
CA ARG A 7 11.93 -50.04 13.22
C ARG A 7 11.41 -49.22 12.03
N MET A 8 10.11 -49.05 11.97
CA MET A 8 9.43 -48.18 11.02
C MET A 8 9.58 -46.72 11.47
N TRP A 9 10.41 -45.95 10.77
CA TRP A 9 10.52 -44.52 10.96
C TRP A 9 9.35 -43.87 10.27
N VAL A 10 8.38 -43.34 11.03
CA VAL A 10 7.31 -42.48 10.54
C VAL A 10 7.88 -41.09 10.36
N PHE A 11 8.15 -40.71 9.12
CA PHE A 11 8.44 -39.32 8.75
C PHE A 11 7.14 -38.52 8.87
N TRP A 12 7.03 -37.72 9.91
CA TRP A 12 6.07 -36.64 9.96
C TRP A 12 6.54 -35.54 8.99
N ALA A 13 5.99 -35.51 7.80
CA ALA A 13 6.09 -34.34 6.92
C ALA A 13 5.26 -33.23 7.58
N LEU A 14 5.93 -32.31 8.26
CA LEU A 14 5.34 -31.00 8.59
C LEU A 14 5.00 -30.31 7.27
N LEU A 15 3.73 -30.34 6.89
CA LEU A 15 3.17 -29.39 5.93
C LEU A 15 3.26 -28.01 6.57
N LEU A 16 4.37 -27.31 6.35
CA LEU A 16 4.46 -25.87 6.55
C LEU A 16 3.53 -25.26 5.50
N GLY A 17 2.28 -25.00 5.90
CA GLY A 17 1.41 -24.15 5.12
C GLY A 17 2.10 -22.78 4.99
N THR A 18 2.53 -22.45 3.80
CA THR A 18 2.94 -21.09 3.47
C THR A 18 1.65 -20.28 3.44
N SER A 19 1.36 -19.55 4.52
CA SER A 19 0.36 -18.49 4.46
C SER A 19 0.85 -17.50 3.40
N PRO A 20 -0.02 -17.04 2.48
CA PRO A 20 0.36 -15.97 1.57
C PRO A 20 0.83 -14.78 2.40
N ALA A 21 1.95 -14.18 2.03
CA ALA A 21 2.39 -12.94 2.63
C ALA A 21 1.41 -11.86 2.15
N LEU A 22 0.63 -11.30 3.05
CA LEU A 22 -0.22 -10.15 2.76
C LEU A 22 0.69 -8.94 2.61
N ALA A 23 0.76 -8.41 1.41
CA ALA A 23 1.48 -7.20 1.06
C ALA A 23 0.47 -6.15 0.56
N GLY A 24 0.84 -4.85 0.50
CA GLY A 24 -0.03 -3.74 0.18
C GLY A 24 -0.15 -2.75 1.33
N PRO A 25 -1.24 -1.98 1.44
CA PRO A 25 -1.44 -1.13 2.60
C PRO A 25 -1.09 -1.89 3.89
N PRO A 26 -0.42 -1.23 4.87
CA PRO A 26 -0.55 0.19 5.19
C PRO A 26 0.59 1.11 4.69
N TYR A 27 1.52 0.63 3.91
CA TYR A 27 2.71 1.40 3.52
C TYR A 27 2.39 2.41 2.40
N LEU A 28 3.30 3.39 2.20
CA LEU A 28 3.26 4.28 1.03
C LEU A 28 3.64 3.53 -0.25
N THR A 29 4.57 2.58 -0.11
CA THR A 29 4.97 1.63 -1.15
C THR A 29 3.92 0.55 -1.28
N ASP A 30 3.49 0.28 -2.50
CA ASP A 30 2.56 -0.82 -2.78
C ASP A 30 3.33 -2.11 -3.16
N ASP A 31 2.62 -3.20 -3.29
CA ASP A 31 3.11 -4.53 -3.63
C ASP A 31 2.52 -5.03 -4.95
N PRO A 32 3.06 -6.12 -5.52
CA PRO A 32 2.56 -6.71 -6.76
C PRO A 32 1.38 -7.68 -6.55
N GLU A 33 0.90 -7.89 -5.33
CA GLU A 33 -0.11 -8.91 -5.06
C GLU A 33 -1.52 -8.38 -5.32
N PRO A 34 -2.27 -8.93 -6.29
CA PRO A 34 -3.65 -8.55 -6.53
C PRO A 34 -4.59 -9.32 -5.62
N THR A 35 -5.74 -8.73 -5.30
CA THR A 35 -6.87 -9.41 -4.67
C THR A 35 -7.19 -10.74 -5.37
N ASP A 36 -7.43 -11.78 -4.60
CA ASP A 36 -7.74 -13.13 -5.08
C ASP A 36 -8.94 -13.14 -6.04
N TYR A 37 -8.87 -14.02 -7.05
CA TYR A 37 -9.90 -14.09 -8.07
C TYR A 37 -11.29 -14.35 -7.49
N GLN A 38 -12.27 -13.51 -7.87
CA GLN A 38 -13.66 -13.52 -7.40
C GLN A 38 -13.84 -13.14 -5.91
N HIS A 39 -12.84 -12.59 -5.25
CA HIS A 39 -12.93 -12.05 -3.90
C HIS A 39 -12.93 -10.53 -3.90
N PHE A 40 -13.37 -9.98 -2.78
CA PHE A 40 -13.32 -8.56 -2.49
C PHE A 40 -12.41 -8.29 -1.30
N GLU A 41 -11.69 -7.17 -1.39
CA GLU A 41 -10.98 -6.53 -0.29
C GLU A 41 -11.47 -5.10 -0.18
N ILE A 42 -12.09 -4.76 0.95
CA ILE A 42 -12.64 -3.42 1.18
C ILE A 42 -11.92 -2.80 2.37
N TYR A 43 -11.12 -1.77 2.08
CA TYR A 43 -10.42 -0.99 3.09
C TYR A 43 -11.26 0.23 3.49
N ASN A 44 -11.65 0.29 4.76
CA ASN A 44 -12.17 1.51 5.38
C ASN A 44 -10.96 2.20 6.00
N PHE A 45 -10.43 3.22 5.34
CA PHE A 45 -9.13 3.79 5.65
C PHE A 45 -9.18 5.25 6.08
N THR A 46 -8.12 5.67 6.75
CA THR A 46 -7.70 7.07 6.90
C THR A 46 -6.19 7.16 6.75
N ASN A 47 -5.74 8.19 6.07
CA ASN A 47 -4.33 8.53 5.92
C ASN A 47 -4.13 10.03 6.05
N GLY A 48 -2.89 10.45 6.16
CA GLY A 48 -2.58 11.87 6.13
C GLY A 48 -1.11 12.16 6.38
N THR A 49 -0.80 13.44 6.16
CA THR A 49 0.54 14.01 6.34
C THR A 49 0.44 15.30 7.14
N ALA A 50 1.35 15.48 8.09
CA ALA A 50 1.50 16.72 8.82
C ALA A 50 2.83 17.37 8.46
N THR A 51 2.80 18.63 8.05
CA THR A 51 3.96 19.49 7.84
C THR A 51 4.11 20.45 9.03
N ARG A 52 5.02 21.41 8.92
CA ARG A 52 5.10 22.52 9.87
C ARG A 52 3.93 23.49 9.75
N ALA A 53 3.33 23.60 8.57
CA ALA A 53 2.31 24.60 8.25
C ALA A 53 0.88 24.08 8.36
N ASP A 54 0.67 22.79 8.07
CA ASP A 54 -0.66 22.21 7.95
C ASP A 54 -0.68 20.71 8.26
N THR A 55 -1.88 20.17 8.28
CA THR A 55 -2.15 18.74 8.31
C THR A 55 -3.22 18.46 7.26
N SER A 56 -2.95 17.54 6.35
CA SER A 56 -3.89 17.12 5.31
C SER A 56 -4.01 15.61 5.24
N GLY A 57 -5.09 15.12 4.69
CA GLY A 57 -5.31 13.70 4.55
C GLY A 57 -6.66 13.33 4.00
N GLU A 58 -6.93 12.06 4.02
CA GLU A 58 -8.15 11.47 3.50
C GLU A 58 -8.70 10.41 4.46
N ALA A 59 -10.00 10.19 4.39
CA ALA A 59 -10.68 9.02 4.95
C ALA A 59 -11.72 8.53 3.94
N GLY A 60 -11.79 7.23 3.73
CA GLY A 60 -12.66 6.74 2.67
C GLY A 60 -12.77 5.23 2.61
N VAL A 61 -13.24 4.78 1.47
CA VAL A 61 -13.38 3.36 1.14
C VAL A 61 -12.61 3.09 -0.12
N ASP A 62 -11.76 2.06 -0.05
CA ASP A 62 -11.04 1.51 -1.19
C ASP A 62 -11.58 0.10 -1.45
N ILE A 63 -12.13 -0.13 -2.64
CA ILE A 63 -12.81 -1.36 -3.03
C ILE A 63 -11.95 -2.04 -4.10
N ASN A 64 -11.45 -3.21 -3.77
CA ASN A 64 -10.66 -4.05 -4.65
C ASN A 64 -11.42 -5.33 -4.97
N TYR A 65 -11.41 -5.73 -6.23
CA TYR A 65 -12.05 -6.94 -6.74
C TYR A 65 -11.11 -7.74 -7.63
N GLY A 66 -10.93 -9.00 -7.33
CA GLY A 66 -10.22 -9.95 -8.18
C GLY A 66 -11.02 -10.30 -9.44
N GLY A 67 -10.88 -9.48 -10.48
CA GLY A 67 -11.70 -9.59 -11.71
C GLY A 67 -11.28 -10.74 -12.64
N ALA A 68 -10.03 -11.17 -12.57
CA ALA A 68 -9.49 -12.34 -13.27
C ALA A 68 -8.27 -12.88 -12.49
N PRO A 69 -7.76 -14.07 -12.79
CA PRO A 69 -6.50 -14.53 -12.21
C PRO A 69 -5.37 -13.50 -12.40
N ASN A 70 -4.72 -13.11 -11.32
CA ASN A 70 -3.68 -12.08 -11.26
C ASN A 70 -4.11 -10.66 -11.67
N LEU A 71 -5.41 -10.35 -11.69
CA LEU A 71 -5.96 -9.04 -12.04
C LEU A 71 -6.90 -8.54 -10.95
N GLN A 72 -6.54 -7.44 -10.32
CA GLN A 72 -7.37 -6.66 -9.41
C GLN A 72 -7.90 -5.42 -10.12
N LEU A 73 -9.16 -5.10 -9.87
CA LEU A 73 -9.79 -3.83 -10.23
C LEU A 73 -10.06 -3.03 -8.95
N THR A 74 -9.67 -1.76 -8.94
CA THR A 74 -9.74 -0.90 -7.77
C THR A 74 -10.61 0.32 -8.01
N ALA A 75 -11.38 0.72 -7.00
CA ALA A 75 -12.09 2.00 -6.95
C ALA A 75 -11.98 2.59 -5.53
N THR A 76 -11.36 3.77 -5.41
CA THR A 76 -11.20 4.48 -4.14
C THR A 76 -12.06 5.73 -4.11
N ILE A 77 -12.84 5.91 -3.05
CA ILE A 77 -13.74 7.05 -2.85
C ILE A 77 -13.36 7.75 -1.54
N PRO A 78 -12.51 8.80 -1.59
CA PRO A 78 -12.04 9.48 -0.39
C PRO A 78 -12.87 10.72 -0.06
N ALA A 79 -12.97 11.03 1.23
CA ALA A 79 -13.27 12.35 1.75
C ALA A 79 -11.94 12.97 2.19
N ALA A 80 -11.52 14.04 1.52
CA ALA A 80 -10.27 14.74 1.79
C ALA A 80 -10.47 15.91 2.75
N TYR A 81 -9.43 16.22 3.53
CA TYR A 81 -9.39 17.36 4.43
C TYR A 81 -8.02 18.04 4.44
N SER A 82 -8.03 19.33 4.76
CA SER A 82 -6.82 20.10 5.05
C SER A 82 -7.08 21.05 6.21
N LEU A 83 -6.15 21.09 7.15
CA LEU A 83 -6.18 21.92 8.36
C LEU A 83 -4.88 22.73 8.45
N ALA A 84 -4.94 23.99 8.06
CA ALA A 84 -3.83 24.91 8.29
C ALA A 84 -3.70 25.23 9.79
N ASN A 85 -2.47 25.42 10.28
CA ASN A 85 -2.20 25.71 11.70
C ASN A 85 -2.90 26.99 12.22
N SER A 86 -3.30 27.89 11.33
CA SER A 86 -3.94 29.17 11.65
C SER A 86 -5.22 29.41 10.85
N GLY A 87 -5.96 28.34 10.52
CA GLY A 87 -7.18 28.46 9.72
C GLY A 87 -8.25 27.44 10.10
N PRO A 88 -9.45 27.57 9.54
CA PRO A 88 -10.48 26.55 9.67
C PRO A 88 -10.07 25.29 8.88
N MET A 89 -10.54 24.13 9.34
CA MET A 89 -10.48 22.91 8.55
C MET A 89 -11.36 23.07 7.31
N VAL A 90 -10.81 22.75 6.16
CA VAL A 90 -11.56 22.59 4.91
C VAL A 90 -11.63 21.10 4.56
N GLY A 91 -12.75 20.69 3.98
CA GLY A 91 -12.93 19.29 3.61
C GLY A 91 -13.99 19.13 2.53
N GLY A 92 -14.05 17.95 1.96
CA GLY A 92 -15.01 17.62 0.92
C GLY A 92 -14.68 16.27 0.28
N LEU A 93 -15.34 15.95 -0.82
CA LEU A 93 -14.99 14.78 -1.63
C LEU A 93 -13.59 14.98 -2.21
N GLY A 94 -12.71 14.00 -2.05
CA GLY A 94 -11.41 13.93 -2.70
C GLY A 94 -11.50 13.44 -4.14
N SER A 95 -10.37 13.26 -4.79
CA SER A 95 -10.31 12.72 -6.14
C SER A 95 -10.59 11.22 -6.12
N VAL A 96 -11.64 10.78 -6.81
CA VAL A 96 -11.95 9.35 -6.95
C VAL A 96 -10.86 8.71 -7.80
N GLU A 97 -10.34 7.59 -7.33
CA GLU A 97 -9.38 6.78 -8.07
C GLU A 97 -10.07 5.57 -8.70
N VAL A 98 -9.64 5.22 -9.91
CA VAL A 98 -9.89 3.93 -10.54
C VAL A 98 -8.58 3.33 -11.04
N ALA A 99 -8.37 2.05 -10.79
CA ALA A 99 -7.10 1.42 -11.08
C ALA A 99 -7.23 -0.06 -11.44
N ALA A 100 -6.15 -0.63 -11.99
CA ALA A 100 -6.07 -2.06 -12.26
C ALA A 100 -4.65 -2.55 -11.97
N LYS A 101 -4.49 -3.48 -11.02
CA LYS A 101 -3.22 -4.14 -10.73
C LYS A 101 -3.15 -5.47 -11.50
N TYR A 102 -2.10 -5.67 -12.29
CA TYR A 102 -1.90 -6.90 -13.02
C TYR A 102 -0.51 -7.49 -12.74
N ARG A 103 -0.51 -8.63 -12.03
CA ARG A 103 0.71 -9.40 -11.76
C ARG A 103 1.02 -10.31 -12.97
N PHE A 104 2.00 -9.94 -13.75
CA PHE A 104 2.37 -10.64 -14.98
C PHE A 104 3.54 -11.61 -14.82
N LEU A 105 4.32 -11.53 -13.73
CA LEU A 105 5.32 -12.52 -13.32
C LEU A 105 5.04 -12.96 -11.90
N THR A 106 5.21 -14.26 -11.64
CA THR A 106 5.05 -14.83 -10.30
C THR A 106 6.36 -15.41 -9.76
N GLN A 107 6.52 -15.37 -8.44
CA GLN A 107 7.72 -15.89 -7.77
C GLN A 107 7.96 -17.37 -8.09
N GLN A 108 6.90 -18.17 -8.30
CA GLN A 108 7.03 -19.57 -8.67
C GLN A 108 7.64 -19.76 -10.07
N GLN A 109 7.46 -18.79 -10.98
CA GLN A 109 7.95 -18.87 -12.35
C GLN A 109 9.37 -18.33 -12.50
N VAL A 110 9.66 -17.19 -11.87
CA VAL A 110 10.91 -16.43 -12.10
C VAL A 110 11.66 -16.08 -10.82
N GLY A 111 11.14 -16.47 -9.64
CA GLY A 111 11.76 -16.17 -8.34
C GLY A 111 11.43 -14.78 -7.79
N LEU A 112 10.48 -14.09 -8.39
CA LEU A 112 10.05 -12.74 -8.04
C LEU A 112 8.62 -12.52 -8.55
N ASP A 113 7.75 -11.88 -7.75
CA ASP A 113 6.46 -11.38 -8.22
C ASP A 113 6.65 -9.98 -8.83
N VAL A 114 5.98 -9.70 -9.95
CA VAL A 114 6.04 -8.38 -10.61
C VAL A 114 4.66 -8.00 -11.14
N ALA A 115 4.21 -6.79 -10.81
CA ALA A 115 2.95 -6.24 -11.29
C ALA A 115 3.10 -4.79 -11.78
N VAL A 116 2.27 -4.42 -12.74
CA VAL A 116 1.96 -3.02 -13.07
C VAL A 116 0.65 -2.64 -12.39
N PHE A 117 0.55 -1.39 -11.96
CA PHE A 117 -0.64 -0.88 -11.28
C PHE A 117 -1.03 0.50 -11.81
N PRO A 118 -1.45 0.63 -13.10
CA PRO A 118 -1.94 1.90 -13.62
C PRO A 118 -3.13 2.42 -12.81
N ARG A 119 -3.04 3.68 -12.40
CA ARG A 119 -4.02 4.39 -11.57
C ARG A 119 -4.44 5.68 -12.28
N VAL A 120 -5.71 6.02 -12.19
CA VAL A 120 -6.30 7.24 -12.75
C VAL A 120 -7.05 7.96 -11.63
N PHE A 121 -6.61 9.16 -11.32
CA PHE A 121 -7.30 10.04 -10.37
C PHE A 121 -8.24 10.97 -11.15
N LEU A 122 -9.52 10.90 -10.84
CA LEU A 122 -10.56 11.63 -11.54
C LEU A 122 -10.74 13.03 -10.92
N PRO A 123 -11.03 14.08 -11.71
CA PRO A 123 -11.31 15.42 -11.21
C PRO A 123 -12.73 15.51 -10.62
N SER A 124 -13.06 14.59 -9.71
CA SER A 124 -14.38 14.47 -9.07
C SER A 124 -14.46 15.19 -7.73
N GLY A 125 -13.33 15.66 -7.23
CA GLY A 125 -13.22 16.25 -5.91
C GLY A 125 -13.87 17.60 -5.76
N SER A 126 -14.15 17.98 -4.51
CA SER A 126 -14.63 19.30 -4.15
C SER A 126 -13.56 20.37 -4.44
N SER A 127 -13.99 21.57 -4.83
CA SER A 127 -13.09 22.66 -5.26
C SER A 127 -12.03 23.08 -4.24
N ASN A 128 -12.20 22.71 -2.96
CA ASN A 128 -11.31 23.12 -1.88
C ASN A 128 -10.25 22.08 -1.52
N VAL A 129 -10.44 20.81 -1.92
CA VAL A 129 -9.58 19.68 -1.50
C VAL A 129 -9.36 18.66 -2.61
N GLY A 130 -10.09 18.72 -3.72
CA GLY A 130 -9.95 17.77 -4.83
C GLY A 130 -9.19 18.37 -6.01
N GLU A 131 -8.58 17.48 -6.78
CA GLU A 131 -7.92 17.86 -8.03
C GLU A 131 -8.92 18.30 -9.10
N ARG A 132 -8.52 19.27 -9.92
CA ARG A 132 -9.36 19.81 -11.02
C ARG A 132 -9.07 19.16 -12.37
N HIS A 133 -8.00 18.41 -12.45
CA HIS A 133 -7.54 17.71 -13.64
C HIS A 133 -7.35 16.24 -13.30
N ALA A 134 -7.54 15.37 -14.28
CA ALA A 134 -7.18 13.98 -14.11
C ALA A 134 -5.65 13.85 -14.08
N SER A 135 -5.15 12.97 -13.19
CA SER A 135 -3.77 12.56 -13.17
C SER A 135 -3.65 11.04 -13.35
N TYR A 136 -2.47 10.58 -13.73
CA TYR A 136 -2.21 9.20 -14.12
C TYR A 136 -0.90 8.74 -13.52
N LEU A 137 -0.94 7.74 -12.64
CA LEU A 137 0.23 7.12 -12.05
C LEU A 137 0.46 5.74 -12.67
N LEU A 138 1.68 5.46 -13.08
CA LEU A 138 2.05 4.17 -13.66
C LEU A 138 3.24 3.55 -12.90
N PRO A 139 3.01 2.84 -11.82
CA PRO A 139 4.05 2.15 -11.08
C PRO A 139 4.27 0.72 -11.55
N LEU A 140 5.48 0.23 -11.27
CA LEU A 140 5.89 -1.16 -11.33
C LEU A 140 6.29 -1.61 -9.92
N TRP A 141 5.64 -2.65 -9.41
CA TRP A 141 5.90 -3.21 -8.09
C TRP A 141 6.49 -4.61 -8.19
N MET A 142 7.39 -4.91 -7.29
CA MET A 142 8.08 -6.20 -7.23
C MET A 142 8.11 -6.70 -5.79
N GLN A 143 8.04 -8.03 -5.59
CA GLN A 143 8.07 -8.67 -4.27
C GLN A 143 8.83 -9.97 -4.30
N LYS A 144 9.46 -10.27 -3.18
CA LYS A 144 10.06 -11.57 -2.90
C LYS A 144 9.78 -12.00 -1.47
N ASP A 145 9.30 -13.25 -1.34
CA ASP A 145 9.03 -13.89 -0.07
C ASP A 145 10.04 -15.00 0.22
N TRP A 146 10.46 -15.10 1.49
CA TRP A 146 11.33 -16.19 1.95
C TRP A 146 11.11 -16.47 3.44
N GLY A 147 10.54 -17.65 3.75
CA GLY A 147 10.16 -18.00 5.11
C GLY A 147 9.20 -16.99 5.72
N PRO A 148 9.50 -16.42 6.92
CA PRO A 148 8.62 -15.43 7.54
C PRO A 148 8.86 -13.99 7.04
N TRP A 149 9.71 -13.78 6.06
CA TRP A 149 10.07 -12.46 5.54
C TRP A 149 9.48 -12.22 4.16
N SER A 150 9.09 -10.98 3.91
CA SER A 150 8.79 -10.45 2.60
C SER A 150 9.54 -9.13 2.39
N ALA A 151 9.98 -8.87 1.16
CA ALA A 151 10.45 -7.56 0.75
C ALA A 151 9.76 -7.18 -0.55
N PHE A 152 9.17 -6.00 -0.58
CA PHE A 152 8.52 -5.48 -1.77
C PHE A 152 8.88 -4.01 -1.98
N GLY A 153 8.80 -3.58 -3.22
CA GLY A 153 9.14 -2.22 -3.59
C GLY A 153 9.10 -2.01 -5.09
N GLY A 154 9.44 -0.81 -5.49
CA GLY A 154 9.38 -0.38 -6.87
C GLY A 154 9.13 1.11 -6.96
N GLY A 155 8.34 1.52 -7.94
CA GLY A 155 7.97 2.92 -8.10
C GLY A 155 7.38 3.20 -9.47
N GLY A 156 6.98 4.45 -9.65
CA GLY A 156 6.40 4.95 -10.91
C GLY A 156 6.40 6.45 -10.95
N CYS A 157 5.89 6.99 -12.05
CA CYS A 157 5.74 8.43 -12.17
C CYS A 157 4.28 8.78 -12.41
N GLU A 158 3.83 9.87 -11.78
CA GLU A 158 2.53 10.47 -11.99
C GLU A 158 2.64 11.62 -12.98
N ILE A 159 1.76 11.62 -13.97
CA ILE A 159 1.56 12.72 -14.90
C ILE A 159 0.42 13.56 -14.35
N ASN A 160 0.74 14.75 -13.82
CA ASN A 160 -0.20 15.68 -13.24
C ASN A 160 -0.09 17.04 -13.92
N ARG A 161 -1.11 17.42 -14.69
CA ARG A 161 -1.16 18.64 -15.49
C ARG A 161 -1.98 19.75 -14.84
N GLY A 162 -2.13 19.72 -13.54
CA GLY A 162 -2.77 20.78 -12.75
C GLY A 162 -2.00 22.11 -12.80
N GLY A 163 -2.66 23.21 -12.46
CA GLY A 163 -2.07 24.55 -12.58
C GLY A 163 -0.77 24.74 -11.81
N ASP A 164 -0.74 24.31 -10.55
CA ASP A 164 0.42 24.39 -9.64
C ASP A 164 1.09 23.04 -9.43
N SER A 165 0.55 21.96 -10.01
CA SER A 165 1.11 20.60 -9.90
C SER A 165 2.26 20.41 -10.88
N GLU A 166 3.12 19.45 -10.57
CA GLU A 166 4.22 18.97 -11.41
C GLU A 166 4.11 17.45 -11.58
N ASP A 167 4.63 16.93 -12.71
CA ASP A 167 4.84 15.49 -12.87
C ASP A 167 5.88 15.05 -11.84
N PHE A 168 5.60 13.99 -11.08
CA PHE A 168 6.51 13.51 -10.05
C PHE A 168 6.70 11.99 -10.14
N CYS A 169 7.76 11.50 -9.51
CA CYS A 169 8.02 10.08 -9.42
C CYS A 169 8.16 9.68 -7.94
N GLU A 170 7.68 8.49 -7.65
CA GLU A 170 7.78 7.86 -6.35
C GLU A 170 8.53 6.52 -6.43
N THR A 171 9.20 6.15 -5.35
CA THR A 171 9.85 4.85 -5.19
C THR A 171 9.93 4.50 -3.72
N GLY A 172 9.79 3.22 -3.41
CA GLY A 172 9.89 2.75 -2.04
C GLY A 172 10.34 1.31 -1.93
N LEU A 173 10.73 0.96 -0.72
CA LEU A 173 11.11 -0.39 -0.33
C LEU A 173 10.58 -0.66 1.08
N VAL A 174 9.88 -1.78 1.21
CA VAL A 174 9.37 -2.30 2.47
C VAL A 174 9.99 -3.66 2.73
N VAL A 175 10.34 -3.91 3.98
CA VAL A 175 10.69 -5.25 4.46
C VAL A 175 9.77 -5.59 5.62
N THR A 176 9.00 -6.67 5.48
CA THR A 176 8.08 -7.16 6.51
C THR A 176 8.53 -8.50 7.08
N ARG A 177 8.05 -8.79 8.27
CA ARG A 177 8.23 -10.08 8.91
C ARG A 177 6.96 -10.52 9.61
N GLN A 178 6.58 -11.77 9.39
CA GLN A 178 5.57 -12.43 10.21
C GLN A 178 6.15 -12.74 11.59
N ILE A 179 5.59 -12.13 12.63
CA ILE A 179 6.04 -12.27 14.02
C ILE A 179 5.31 -13.41 14.71
N VAL A 180 4.01 -13.50 14.50
CA VAL A 180 3.13 -14.60 14.86
C VAL A 180 2.18 -14.86 13.69
N PRO A 181 1.43 -16.00 13.66
CA PRO A 181 0.63 -16.36 12.47
C PRO A 181 -0.31 -15.28 11.96
N ASN A 182 -0.78 -14.39 12.82
CA ASN A 182 -1.76 -13.34 12.50
C ASN A 182 -1.20 -11.91 12.61
N LEU A 183 0.13 -11.72 12.69
CA LEU A 183 0.74 -10.39 12.78
C LEU A 183 1.99 -10.29 11.92
N HIS A 184 1.93 -9.38 10.95
CA HIS A 184 3.06 -8.92 10.16
C HIS A 184 3.45 -7.51 10.60
N VAL A 185 4.74 -7.24 10.73
CA VAL A 185 5.28 -5.91 10.98
C VAL A 185 6.35 -5.61 9.95
N GLY A 186 6.51 -4.35 9.58
CA GLY A 186 7.49 -3.97 8.59
C GLY A 186 8.04 -2.57 8.76
N LEU A 187 9.11 -2.32 8.04
CA LEU A 187 9.80 -1.05 7.94
C LEU A 187 9.85 -0.62 6.48
N GLU A 188 9.70 0.66 6.26
CA GLU A 188 9.70 1.29 4.94
C GLU A 188 10.73 2.40 4.84
N ILE A 189 11.30 2.55 3.65
CA ILE A 189 11.88 3.78 3.15
C ILE A 189 11.16 4.16 1.87
N PHE A 190 10.71 5.41 1.77
CA PHE A 190 9.95 5.94 0.63
C PHE A 190 10.54 7.27 0.18
N HIS A 191 10.57 7.51 -1.12
CA HIS A 191 11.01 8.75 -1.73
C HIS A 191 10.04 9.20 -2.80
N GLN A 192 9.75 10.50 -2.82
CA GLN A 192 8.96 11.17 -3.83
C GLN A 192 9.68 12.44 -4.28
N THR A 193 9.73 12.68 -5.58
CA THR A 193 10.18 13.97 -6.13
C THR A 193 9.14 15.05 -5.85
N ALA A 194 9.46 16.32 -6.10
CA ALA A 194 8.48 17.39 -5.94
C ALA A 194 7.25 17.17 -6.83
N ASP A 195 6.06 17.34 -6.27
CA ASP A 195 4.75 17.17 -6.92
C ASP A 195 4.07 18.51 -7.26
N THR A 196 4.67 19.61 -6.77
CA THR A 196 4.21 20.97 -7.00
C THR A 196 5.34 21.85 -7.50
N LYS A 197 5.00 22.87 -8.29
CA LYS A 197 5.97 23.81 -8.87
C LYS A 197 6.72 24.57 -7.78
N GLY A 198 8.04 24.39 -7.78
CA GLY A 198 8.91 24.96 -6.74
C GLY A 198 8.82 24.24 -5.39
N GLY A 199 8.12 23.12 -5.31
CA GLY A 199 8.08 22.25 -4.17
C GLY A 199 9.40 21.53 -3.92
N LEU A 200 9.45 20.73 -2.86
CA LEU A 200 10.63 19.99 -2.45
C LEU A 200 10.37 18.49 -2.50
N PRO A 201 11.37 17.68 -2.89
CA PRO A 201 11.27 16.24 -2.78
C PRO A 201 11.25 15.82 -1.31
N THR A 202 10.64 14.67 -1.03
CA THR A 202 10.64 14.08 0.31
C THR A 202 11.27 12.70 0.29
N THR A 203 11.91 12.34 1.40
CA THR A 203 12.29 10.96 1.74
C THR A 203 11.80 10.71 3.14
N SER A 204 11.07 9.62 3.35
CA SER A 204 10.56 9.24 4.66
C SER A 204 10.94 7.82 5.02
N ILE A 205 10.90 7.54 6.31
CA ILE A 205 11.02 6.21 6.90
C ILE A 205 9.82 5.98 7.81
N GLY A 206 9.34 4.74 7.85
CA GLY A 206 8.21 4.40 8.68
C GLY A 206 8.14 2.94 9.08
N ALA A 207 7.19 2.65 9.93
CA ALA A 207 6.88 1.31 10.39
C ALA A 207 5.39 1.06 10.33
N GLY A 208 5.00 -0.15 9.96
CA GLY A 208 3.61 -0.54 9.83
C GLY A 208 3.37 -1.96 10.29
N PHE A 209 2.11 -2.30 10.40
CA PHE A 209 1.66 -3.65 10.76
C PHE A 209 0.37 -4.01 10.01
N HIS A 210 0.20 -5.31 9.82
CA HIS A 210 -1.03 -5.96 9.40
C HIS A 210 -1.37 -7.03 10.43
N TYR A 211 -2.58 -6.96 11.02
CA TYR A 211 -3.04 -7.87 12.05
C TYR A 211 -4.38 -8.51 11.65
N ASP A 212 -4.40 -9.84 11.50
CA ASP A 212 -5.60 -10.60 11.20
C ASP A 212 -6.38 -10.85 12.49
N VAL A 213 -7.51 -10.17 12.66
CA VAL A 213 -8.45 -10.42 13.75
C VAL A 213 -9.13 -11.78 13.55
N ASN A 214 -9.51 -12.07 12.31
CA ASN A 214 -10.02 -13.34 11.80
C ASN A 214 -9.92 -13.34 10.27
N ASP A 215 -10.46 -14.38 9.59
CA ASP A 215 -10.40 -14.56 8.14
C ASP A 215 -11.14 -13.45 7.33
N THR A 216 -11.94 -12.62 7.98
CA THR A 216 -12.74 -11.56 7.33
C THR A 216 -12.29 -10.16 7.71
N PHE A 217 -11.79 -9.94 8.95
CA PHE A 217 -11.45 -8.62 9.46
C PHE A 217 -9.97 -8.52 9.78
N HIS A 218 -9.35 -7.47 9.24
CA HIS A 218 -7.93 -7.19 9.42
C HIS A 218 -7.74 -5.73 9.83
N LEU A 219 -6.74 -5.48 10.66
CA LEU A 219 -6.35 -4.13 11.11
C LEU A 219 -4.99 -3.79 10.52
N LEU A 220 -4.91 -2.62 9.90
CA LEU A 220 -3.69 -2.11 9.31
C LEU A 220 -3.33 -0.77 9.94
N GLY A 221 -2.05 -0.56 10.16
CA GLY A 221 -1.55 0.72 10.68
C GLY A 221 -0.13 0.99 10.26
N TYR A 222 0.17 2.27 10.02
CA TYR A 222 1.48 2.76 9.65
C TYR A 222 1.73 4.13 10.26
N LEU A 223 2.96 4.37 10.64
CA LEU A 223 3.44 5.66 11.09
C LEU A 223 4.84 5.90 10.53
N GLY A 224 5.01 7.03 9.87
CA GLY A 224 6.26 7.43 9.25
C GLY A 224 6.61 8.88 9.51
N ARG A 225 7.82 9.25 9.13
CA ARG A 225 8.31 10.64 9.17
C ARG A 225 9.34 10.89 8.08
N GLY A 226 9.35 12.12 7.59
CA GLY A 226 10.38 12.59 6.68
C GLY A 226 11.75 12.66 7.35
N ILE A 227 12.76 12.34 6.56
CA ILE A 227 14.18 12.50 6.90
C ILE A 227 14.86 13.48 5.93
N GLN A 228 14.16 13.91 4.89
CA GLN A 228 14.56 14.94 3.94
C GLN A 228 13.41 15.95 3.80
N ASN A 229 13.71 17.24 3.95
CA ASN A 229 12.75 18.36 3.85
C ASN A 229 11.51 18.22 4.75
N ALA A 230 11.64 17.49 5.87
CA ALA A 230 10.53 17.02 6.68
C ALA A 230 9.60 18.14 7.17
N ASP A 231 10.10 19.32 7.48
CA ASP A 231 9.30 20.43 7.99
C ASP A 231 8.32 20.98 6.94
N GLU A 232 8.69 20.91 5.67
CA GLU A 232 7.93 21.43 4.55
C GLU A 232 7.08 20.34 3.85
N THR A 233 7.51 19.06 3.93
CA THR A 233 6.89 17.99 3.15
C THR A 233 6.19 16.94 4.00
N ASP A 234 6.86 16.43 5.06
CA ASP A 234 6.40 15.24 5.79
C ASP A 234 7.03 15.12 7.18
N ARG A 235 6.55 15.86 8.16
CA ARG A 235 6.99 15.70 9.56
C ARG A 235 6.44 14.43 10.20
N LEU A 236 5.26 14.04 9.79
CA LEU A 236 4.56 12.84 10.22
C LEU A 236 3.61 12.42 9.12
N ASN A 237 3.64 11.16 8.75
CA ASN A 237 2.61 10.55 7.93
C ASN A 237 2.02 9.32 8.64
N TRP A 238 0.78 9.01 8.32
CA TRP A 238 0.08 7.87 8.92
C TRP A 238 -0.90 7.24 7.96
N TYR A 239 -1.18 5.98 8.21
CA TYR A 239 -2.27 5.23 7.62
C TYR A 239 -2.90 4.34 8.69
N ALA A 240 -4.22 4.21 8.69
CA ALA A 240 -4.95 3.22 9.47
C ALA A 240 -6.15 2.72 8.67
N ALA A 241 -6.41 1.43 8.71
CA ALA A 241 -7.58 0.85 8.05
C ALA A 241 -8.13 -0.36 8.81
N VAL A 242 -9.42 -0.58 8.58
CA VAL A 242 -10.08 -1.87 8.76
C VAL A 242 -10.33 -2.45 7.37
N LEU A 243 -9.67 -3.55 7.08
CA LEU A 243 -9.87 -4.32 5.86
C LEU A 243 -10.91 -5.39 6.13
N VAL A 244 -11.82 -5.57 5.18
CA VAL A 244 -12.83 -6.63 5.14
C VAL A 244 -12.63 -7.44 3.88
N THR A 245 -12.42 -8.78 4.04
CA THR A 245 -12.23 -9.74 2.93
C THR A 245 -13.37 -10.72 2.82
N PHE A 246 -13.85 -11.03 1.63
CA PHE A 246 -14.92 -12.02 1.37
C PHE A 246 -14.99 -12.44 -0.09
#